data_646e8a604a347e0b9201d48094a9d3a8
#
_entry.id   646e8a604a347e0b9201d48094a9d3a8
#
_cell.length_a   1.000
_cell.length_b   1.000
_cell.length_c   1.000
_cell.angle_alpha   90.00
_cell.angle_beta   90.00
_cell.angle_gamma   90.00
#
_symmetry.space_group_name_H-M   'P 1'
#
loop_
_entity.id
_entity.type
_entity.pdbx_description
1 polymer ?
#
loop_
_entity_poly.entity_id
_entity_poly.type
_entity_poly.pdbx_seq_one_letter_code
_entity_poly.pdbx_strand_id
1 'polypeptide(L)'
;NFFILHEGLISLLNDELLEKKYKHLLEDCSTTQQIKSTFCDQKATGGWLGFTDKYWMTTLIPDQNKTINVNYRHSNNNKDNFRVGYAGQVANIKPNTNYIYEGKIFAGAKVLKILKQYQKEHNIVRFDDAIDWGWFSFLTKPIFIAINWFYGLVGNFGVAIIFFTFLMRLILFPLAHTSFKSMAK
;
A
#
# COMPACT_ATOMS: atom_id res chain seq x y z
N ASN A 1 -4.78 -14.18 14.78
CA ASN A 1 -4.96 -12.71 14.75
C ASN A 1 -5.51 -12.30 13.38
N PHE A 2 -6.86 -12.31 13.26
CA PHE A 2 -7.57 -12.14 11.99
C PHE A 2 -7.69 -10.67 11.53
N PHE A 3 -7.22 -9.69 12.32
CA PHE A 3 -7.52 -8.27 12.11
C PHE A 3 -6.31 -7.34 12.31
N ILE A 4 -5.11 -7.81 12.06
CA ILE A 4 -3.95 -6.91 12.10
C ILE A 4 -3.74 -6.41 10.69
N LEU A 5 -4.01 -5.12 10.47
CA LEU A 5 -3.57 -4.39 9.28
C LEU A 5 -2.07 -4.60 9.12
N HIS A 6 -1.60 -4.64 7.87
CA HIS A 6 -0.19 -4.88 7.60
C HIS A 6 0.69 -3.79 8.22
N GLU A 7 1.66 -4.23 9.02
CA GLU A 7 2.72 -3.40 9.60
C GLU A 7 4.08 -3.97 9.17
N GLY A 8 4.88 -3.16 8.51
CA GLY A 8 6.19 -3.59 8.00
C GLY A 8 6.56 -2.95 6.68
N LEU A 9 7.31 -3.70 5.89
CA LEU A 9 7.70 -3.31 4.55
C LEU A 9 6.49 -3.33 3.63
N ILE A 10 6.36 -2.28 2.83
CA ILE A 10 5.43 -2.21 1.71
C ILE A 10 6.13 -1.63 0.49
N SER A 11 5.94 -2.23 -0.66
CA SER A 11 6.44 -1.69 -1.93
C SER A 11 5.60 -2.16 -3.11
N LEU A 12 5.52 -1.34 -4.13
CA LEU A 12 5.01 -1.71 -5.45
C LEU A 12 6.14 -1.55 -6.45
N LEU A 13 6.62 -2.66 -6.98
CA LEU A 13 7.74 -2.71 -7.91
C LEU A 13 7.39 -3.65 -9.05
N ASN A 14 7.61 -3.23 -10.31
CA ASN A 14 7.27 -4.01 -11.51
C ASN A 14 5.80 -4.51 -11.50
N ASP A 15 4.85 -3.67 -11.05
CA ASP A 15 3.43 -3.98 -10.87
C ASP A 15 3.09 -5.03 -9.80
N GLU A 16 4.08 -5.52 -9.06
CA GLU A 16 3.88 -6.45 -7.96
C GLU A 16 3.86 -5.71 -6.61
N LEU A 17 2.77 -5.87 -5.86
CA LEU A 17 2.66 -5.37 -4.49
C LEU A 17 3.31 -6.37 -3.53
N LEU A 18 4.36 -5.94 -2.86
CA LEU A 18 5.06 -6.72 -1.85
C LEU A 18 4.75 -6.16 -0.45
N GLU A 19 4.20 -7.00 0.40
CA GLU A 19 3.95 -6.72 1.81
C GLU A 19 4.69 -7.74 2.66
N LYS A 20 5.64 -7.29 3.49
CA LYS A 20 6.44 -8.15 4.36
C LYS A 20 6.49 -7.60 5.78
N LYS A 21 6.10 -8.42 6.74
CA LYS A 21 6.19 -8.08 8.16
C LYS A 21 7.65 -7.94 8.58
N TYR A 22 7.91 -7.15 9.60
CA TYR A 22 9.25 -6.96 10.17
C TYR A 22 9.97 -8.29 10.47
N LYS A 23 9.23 -9.29 10.96
CA LYS A 23 9.80 -10.62 11.22
C LYS A 23 10.49 -11.24 9.98
N HIS A 24 9.92 -11.11 8.80
CA HIS A 24 10.53 -11.62 7.57
C HIS A 24 11.80 -10.86 7.19
N LEU A 25 11.86 -9.56 7.48
CA LEU A 25 13.09 -8.79 7.27
C LEU A 25 14.20 -9.18 8.24
N LEU A 26 13.86 -9.55 9.49
CA LEU A 26 14.80 -10.07 10.46
C LEU A 26 15.44 -11.37 9.96
N GLU A 27 14.64 -12.26 9.40
CA GLU A 27 15.07 -13.61 8.98
C GLU A 27 15.77 -13.60 7.62
N ASP A 28 15.28 -12.78 6.66
CA ASP A 28 15.65 -12.87 5.26
C ASP A 28 16.66 -11.81 4.80
N CYS A 29 16.63 -10.60 5.40
CA CYS A 29 17.42 -9.45 4.94
C CYS A 29 18.44 -8.94 5.97
N SER A 30 18.89 -9.77 6.89
CA SER A 30 19.87 -9.40 7.92
C SER A 30 21.24 -9.11 7.30
N THR A 31 21.86 -8.00 7.72
CA THR A 31 23.24 -7.65 7.32
C THR A 31 24.28 -8.48 8.03
N THR A 32 23.94 -9.10 9.16
CA THR A 32 24.85 -9.97 9.94
C THR A 32 24.83 -11.43 9.50
N GLN A 33 23.84 -11.80 8.67
CA GLN A 33 23.71 -13.14 8.09
C GLN A 33 23.70 -13.04 6.56
N GLN A 34 23.97 -14.14 5.89
CA GLN A 34 23.85 -14.20 4.44
C GLN A 34 22.41 -13.89 4.02
N ILE A 35 22.24 -12.98 3.05
CA ILE A 35 20.95 -12.61 2.50
C ILE A 35 20.32 -13.87 1.90
N LYS A 36 19.15 -14.27 2.41
CA LYS A 36 18.48 -15.51 2.03
C LYS A 36 17.45 -15.35 0.93
N SER A 37 17.00 -14.13 0.69
CA SER A 37 15.88 -13.89 -0.20
C SER A 37 16.19 -12.85 -1.28
N THR A 38 15.79 -13.16 -2.51
CA THR A 38 15.99 -12.30 -3.68
C THR A 38 15.20 -11.00 -3.62
N PHE A 39 14.13 -10.93 -2.80
CA PHE A 39 13.38 -9.69 -2.64
C PHE A 39 14.17 -8.60 -1.88
N CYS A 40 15.23 -8.98 -1.13
CA CYS A 40 16.04 -8.03 -0.39
C CYS A 40 16.91 -7.14 -1.30
N ASP A 41 17.21 -7.61 -2.50
CA ASP A 41 17.93 -6.88 -3.54
C ASP A 41 17.29 -7.18 -4.89
N GLN A 42 16.60 -6.20 -5.47
CA GLN A 42 15.93 -6.39 -6.75
C GLN A 42 16.02 -5.15 -7.64
N LYS A 43 15.94 -5.38 -8.95
CA LYS A 43 15.82 -4.32 -9.93
C LYS A 43 14.36 -4.05 -10.25
N ALA A 44 14.00 -2.78 -10.33
CA ALA A 44 12.67 -2.35 -10.72
C ALA A 44 12.73 -1.08 -11.58
N THR A 45 11.67 -0.81 -12.31
CA THR A 45 11.49 0.46 -13.02
C THR A 45 10.32 1.20 -12.41
N GLY A 46 10.61 2.39 -11.87
CA GLY A 46 9.59 3.18 -11.16
C GLY A 46 9.10 2.51 -9.88
N GLY A 47 7.81 2.73 -9.56
CA GLY A 47 7.17 2.21 -8.38
C GLY A 47 7.40 3.05 -7.12
N TRP A 48 7.16 2.46 -5.98
CA TRP A 48 7.38 3.08 -4.66
C TRP A 48 7.69 2.01 -3.62
N LEU A 49 8.40 2.39 -2.54
CA LEU A 49 8.87 1.45 -1.53
C LEU A 49 9.02 2.16 -0.18
N GLY A 50 8.72 1.47 0.91
CA GLY A 50 8.79 2.08 2.23
C GLY A 50 8.32 1.18 3.36
N PHE A 51 7.93 1.83 4.43
CA PHE A 51 7.34 1.17 5.59
C PHE A 51 5.93 1.69 5.84
N THR A 52 5.08 0.80 6.25
CA THR A 52 3.70 1.10 6.63
C THR A 52 3.43 0.62 8.05
N ASP A 53 2.64 1.41 8.75
CA ASP A 53 1.97 1.07 9.98
C ASP A 53 0.46 1.07 9.74
N LYS A 54 -0.34 0.84 10.76
CA LYS A 54 -1.79 0.73 10.69
C LYS A 54 -2.45 1.86 9.89
N TYR A 55 -2.10 3.12 10.17
CA TYR A 55 -2.71 4.30 9.56
C TYR A 55 -1.70 5.21 8.86
N TRP A 56 -0.41 5.01 9.08
CA TRP A 56 0.66 5.85 8.60
C TRP A 56 1.59 5.08 7.69
N MET A 57 2.21 5.78 6.76
CA MET A 57 3.28 5.21 5.97
C MET A 57 4.33 6.25 5.62
N THR A 58 5.53 5.77 5.38
CA THR A 58 6.63 6.54 4.80
C THR A 58 7.17 5.79 3.60
N THR A 59 7.13 6.42 2.44
CA THR A 59 7.56 5.78 1.19
C THR A 59 8.50 6.68 0.40
N LEU A 60 9.48 6.05 -0.21
CA LEU A 60 10.34 6.62 -1.23
C LEU A 60 9.69 6.38 -2.59
N ILE A 61 9.66 7.39 -3.41
CA ILE A 61 9.06 7.37 -4.75
C ILE A 61 10.14 7.82 -5.73
N PRO A 62 10.85 6.87 -6.36
CA PRO A 62 11.85 7.18 -7.38
C PRO A 62 11.19 7.73 -8.65
N ASP A 63 12.00 8.19 -9.59
CA ASP A 63 11.56 8.53 -10.93
C ASP A 63 10.91 7.31 -11.59
N GLN A 64 9.64 7.47 -12.00
CA GLN A 64 8.82 6.35 -12.49
C GLN A 64 9.31 5.76 -13.83
N ASN A 65 10.17 6.46 -14.53
CA ASN A 65 10.70 6.04 -15.83
C ASN A 65 12.12 5.48 -15.76
N LYS A 66 12.73 5.50 -14.57
CA LYS A 66 14.12 5.05 -14.39
C LYS A 66 14.20 3.71 -13.68
N THR A 67 15.14 2.89 -14.15
CA THR A 67 15.47 1.64 -13.48
C THR A 67 16.31 1.92 -12.23
N ILE A 68 15.93 1.27 -11.14
CA ILE A 68 16.57 1.38 -9.83
C ILE A 68 16.96 0.01 -9.31
N ASN A 69 17.95 -0.03 -8.42
CA ASN A 69 18.27 -1.20 -7.61
C ASN A 69 17.72 -0.95 -6.21
N VAL A 70 16.73 -1.71 -5.81
CA VAL A 70 16.08 -1.62 -4.50
C VAL A 70 16.82 -2.52 -3.53
N ASN A 71 16.97 -2.07 -2.29
CA ASN A 71 17.56 -2.86 -1.22
C ASN A 71 16.77 -2.72 0.08
N TYR A 72 16.57 -3.85 0.73
CA TYR A 72 16.00 -3.95 2.08
C TYR A 72 17.05 -4.55 3.00
N ARG A 73 17.23 -3.97 4.18
CA ARG A 73 18.22 -4.43 5.15
C ARG A 73 17.67 -4.38 6.56
N HIS A 74 18.07 -5.35 7.33
CA HIS A 74 17.93 -5.36 8.79
C HIS A 74 19.32 -5.43 9.42
N SER A 75 19.56 -4.63 10.44
CA SER A 75 20.75 -4.72 11.28
C SER A 75 20.39 -4.63 12.75
N ASN A 76 21.04 -5.45 13.57
CA ASN A 76 20.84 -5.49 15.02
C ASN A 76 22.11 -5.02 15.72
N ASN A 77 22.18 -3.71 16.03
CA ASN A 77 23.21 -3.11 16.87
C ASN A 77 22.53 -2.55 18.13
N ASN A 78 22.21 -3.38 19.11
CA ASN A 78 21.44 -3.10 20.33
C ASN A 78 19.94 -2.89 20.12
N LYS A 79 19.48 -2.55 18.94
CA LYS A 79 18.07 -2.45 18.53
C LYS A 79 17.92 -2.88 17.09
N ASP A 80 16.78 -3.45 16.76
CA ASP A 80 16.44 -3.78 15.38
C ASP A 80 16.28 -2.51 14.56
N ASN A 81 17.10 -2.36 13.55
CA ASN A 81 17.05 -1.26 12.59
C ASN A 81 16.67 -1.81 11.23
N PHE A 82 15.57 -1.32 10.70
CA PHE A 82 15.09 -1.64 9.36
C PHE A 82 15.41 -0.50 8.42
N ARG A 83 15.95 -0.82 7.27
CA ARG A 83 16.32 0.15 6.24
C ARG A 83 15.74 -0.28 4.91
N VAL A 84 15.14 0.68 4.23
CA VAL A 84 14.71 0.57 2.85
C VAL A 84 15.41 1.66 2.05
N GLY A 85 15.85 1.31 0.86
CA GLY A 85 16.53 2.25 0.00
C GLY A 85 16.54 1.80 -1.45
N TYR A 86 16.91 2.71 -2.31
CA TYR A 86 17.17 2.40 -3.71
C TYR A 86 18.41 3.16 -4.21
N ALA A 87 19.06 2.61 -5.21
CA ALA A 87 20.15 3.24 -5.94
C ALA A 87 19.74 3.36 -7.41
N GLY A 88 19.93 4.54 -7.99
CA GLY A 88 19.77 4.75 -9.42
C GLY A 88 20.87 4.04 -10.23
N GLN A 89 20.74 4.12 -11.55
CA GLN A 89 21.79 3.65 -12.44
C GLN A 89 23.05 4.51 -12.32
N VAL A 90 24.20 3.91 -12.60
CA VAL A 90 25.46 4.65 -12.67
C VAL A 90 25.39 5.68 -13.78
N ALA A 91 25.56 6.94 -13.42
CA ALA A 91 25.63 8.05 -14.35
C ALA A 91 27.08 8.54 -14.50
N ASN A 92 27.54 8.64 -15.73
CA ASN A 92 28.85 9.22 -16.01
C ASN A 92 28.70 10.73 -16.22
N ILE A 93 29.10 11.51 -15.22
CA ILE A 93 28.99 12.98 -15.23
C ILE A 93 30.27 13.57 -15.83
N LYS A 94 30.13 14.24 -16.97
CA LYS A 94 31.25 14.93 -17.63
C LYS A 94 31.59 16.24 -16.88
N PRO A 95 32.84 16.72 -16.96
CA PRO A 95 33.17 18.04 -16.41
C PRO A 95 32.25 19.13 -16.99
N ASN A 96 31.86 20.07 -16.12
CA ASN A 96 30.96 21.18 -16.43
C ASN A 96 29.55 20.78 -16.90
N THR A 97 29.06 19.58 -16.52
CA THR A 97 27.68 19.16 -16.76
C THR A 97 26.95 18.92 -15.44
N ASN A 98 25.67 19.21 -15.39
CA ASN A 98 24.81 18.93 -14.24
C ASN A 98 24.04 17.64 -14.47
N TYR A 99 23.93 16.83 -13.45
CA TYR A 99 23.04 15.67 -13.40
C TYR A 99 21.95 15.92 -12.36
N ILE A 100 20.70 15.94 -12.81
CA ILE A 100 19.55 16.14 -11.93
C ILE A 100 18.85 14.80 -11.77
N TYR A 101 18.66 14.36 -10.54
CA TYR A 101 17.87 13.20 -10.18
C TYR A 101 16.70 13.64 -9.31
N GLU A 102 15.50 13.34 -9.75
CA GLU A 102 14.27 13.64 -9.00
C GLU A 102 13.76 12.39 -8.31
N GLY A 103 13.53 12.51 -7.03
CA GLY A 103 12.85 11.51 -6.21
C GLY A 103 11.92 12.22 -5.25
N LYS A 104 10.86 11.55 -4.84
CA LYS A 104 9.87 12.08 -3.89
C LYS A 104 9.83 11.21 -2.66
N ILE A 105 9.42 11.80 -1.54
CA ILE A 105 9.17 11.10 -0.29
C ILE A 105 7.75 11.44 0.13
N PHE A 106 6.96 10.42 0.44
CA PHE A 106 5.70 10.60 1.11
C PHE A 106 5.83 10.14 2.56
N ALA A 107 5.38 10.96 3.50
CA ALA A 107 5.27 10.61 4.90
C ALA A 107 3.94 11.17 5.42
N GLY A 108 2.99 10.30 5.76
CA GLY A 108 1.67 10.76 6.15
C GLY A 108 0.67 9.64 6.40
N ALA A 109 -0.56 10.05 6.71
CA ALA A 109 -1.67 9.13 6.89
C ALA A 109 -2.14 8.53 5.55
N LYS A 110 -2.54 7.26 5.57
CA LYS A 110 -3.07 6.53 4.41
C LYS A 110 -4.52 6.94 4.13
N VAL A 111 -4.72 8.13 3.58
CA VAL A 111 -6.04 8.64 3.21
C VAL A 111 -6.25 8.44 1.71
N LEU A 112 -7.24 7.64 1.33
CA LEU A 112 -7.50 7.25 -0.06
C LEU A 112 -7.58 8.45 -1.02
N LYS A 113 -8.25 9.53 -0.62
CA LYS A 113 -8.39 10.74 -1.43
C LYS A 113 -7.03 11.37 -1.73
N ILE A 114 -6.16 11.48 -0.72
CA ILE A 114 -4.81 12.06 -0.84
C ILE A 114 -3.93 11.16 -1.71
N LEU A 115 -3.94 9.84 -1.47
CA LEU A 115 -3.13 8.91 -2.25
C LEU A 115 -3.52 8.91 -3.72
N LYS A 116 -4.82 8.92 -4.04
CA LYS A 116 -5.32 9.03 -5.42
C LYS A 116 -4.99 10.37 -6.07
N GLN A 117 -5.00 11.45 -5.30
CA GLN A 117 -4.58 12.76 -5.79
C GLN A 117 -3.11 12.74 -6.20
N TYR A 118 -2.22 12.29 -5.30
CA TYR A 118 -0.77 12.21 -5.58
C TYR A 118 -0.44 11.21 -6.70
N GLN A 119 -1.17 10.09 -6.76
CA GLN A 119 -1.08 9.14 -7.86
C GLN A 119 -1.27 9.84 -9.22
N LYS A 120 -2.27 10.72 -9.35
CA LYS A 120 -2.54 11.47 -10.58
C LYS A 120 -1.55 12.61 -10.82
N GLU A 121 -1.24 13.41 -9.80
CA GLU A 121 -0.38 14.58 -9.91
C GLU A 121 1.07 14.22 -10.23
N HIS A 122 1.52 13.08 -9.72
CA HIS A 122 2.92 12.66 -9.83
C HIS A 122 3.13 11.38 -10.65
N ASN A 123 2.06 10.89 -11.32
CA ASN A 123 2.07 9.66 -12.11
C ASN A 123 2.64 8.44 -11.33
N ILE A 124 2.32 8.34 -10.03
CA ILE A 124 2.77 7.23 -9.19
C ILE A 124 1.88 6.02 -9.47
N VAL A 125 2.47 4.90 -9.84
CA VAL A 125 1.70 3.68 -10.18
C VAL A 125 1.01 3.12 -8.94
N ARG A 126 -0.33 2.93 -9.01
CA ARG A 126 -1.15 2.23 -8.01
C ARG A 126 -0.86 2.63 -6.55
N PHE A 127 -0.70 3.93 -6.28
CA PHE A 127 -0.33 4.42 -4.95
C PHE A 127 -1.45 4.22 -3.92
N ASP A 128 -2.70 4.09 -4.37
CA ASP A 128 -3.86 3.76 -3.53
C ASP A 128 -3.85 2.31 -3.02
N ASP A 129 -3.05 1.42 -3.60
CA ASP A 129 -2.85 0.06 -3.09
C ASP A 129 -1.99 0.01 -1.81
N ALA A 130 -1.41 1.13 -1.38
CA ALA A 130 -0.81 1.27 -0.05
C ALA A 130 -1.83 1.13 1.10
N ILE A 131 -3.13 1.21 0.81
CA ILE A 131 -4.19 0.89 1.75
C ILE A 131 -4.46 -0.61 1.67
N ASP A 132 -4.33 -1.30 2.80
CA ASP A 132 -4.69 -2.70 2.90
C ASP A 132 -6.22 -2.87 2.80
N TRP A 133 -6.67 -3.33 1.64
CA TRP A 133 -8.08 -3.62 1.36
C TRP A 133 -8.48 -5.02 1.79
N GLY A 134 -7.52 -5.82 2.26
CA GLY A 134 -7.72 -7.21 2.59
C GLY A 134 -8.01 -8.11 1.37
N TRP A 135 -8.22 -9.38 1.63
CA TRP A 135 -8.46 -10.38 0.58
C TRP A 135 -9.70 -10.09 -0.27
N PHE A 136 -10.73 -9.49 0.32
CA PHE A 136 -11.98 -9.15 -0.38
C PHE A 136 -11.97 -7.74 -0.98
N SER A 137 -10.83 -7.28 -1.50
CA SER A 137 -10.68 -5.93 -2.06
C SER A 137 -11.72 -5.56 -3.12
N PHE A 138 -12.18 -6.55 -3.93
CA PHE A 138 -13.24 -6.38 -4.92
C PHE A 138 -14.58 -5.99 -4.30
N LEU A 139 -14.84 -6.33 -3.04
CA LEU A 139 -16.04 -6.01 -2.28
C LEU A 139 -15.83 -4.80 -1.35
N THR A 140 -14.70 -4.73 -0.68
CA THR A 140 -14.40 -3.66 0.30
C THR A 140 -14.23 -2.30 -0.37
N LYS A 141 -13.57 -2.22 -1.53
CA LYS A 141 -13.41 -0.96 -2.29
C LYS A 141 -14.76 -0.33 -2.68
N PRO A 142 -15.70 -1.03 -3.35
CA PRO A 142 -16.99 -0.45 -3.69
C PRO A 142 -17.86 -0.10 -2.48
N ILE A 143 -17.84 -0.92 -1.41
CA ILE A 143 -18.54 -0.61 -0.16
C ILE A 143 -18.01 0.69 0.46
N PHE A 144 -16.71 0.84 0.54
CA PHE A 144 -16.08 2.05 1.06
C PHE A 144 -16.42 3.29 0.22
N ILE A 145 -16.42 3.17 -1.11
CA ILE A 145 -16.80 4.25 -2.02
C ILE A 145 -18.27 4.65 -1.80
N ALA A 146 -19.17 3.68 -1.65
CA ALA A 146 -20.57 3.92 -1.41
C ALA A 146 -20.80 4.63 -0.06
N ILE A 147 -20.16 4.17 1.02
CA ILE A 147 -20.25 4.81 2.33
C ILE A 147 -19.70 6.25 2.28
N ASN A 148 -18.57 6.47 1.60
CA ASN A 148 -18.01 7.81 1.42
C ASN A 148 -18.95 8.74 0.62
N TRP A 149 -19.65 8.21 -0.36
CA TRP A 149 -20.64 8.98 -1.11
C TRP A 149 -21.80 9.41 -0.20
N PHE A 150 -22.36 8.49 0.62
CA PHE A 150 -23.37 8.84 1.63
C PHE A 150 -22.84 9.85 2.66
N TYR A 151 -21.60 9.69 3.11
CA TYR A 151 -20.96 10.65 3.99
C TYR A 151 -20.90 12.05 3.39
N GLY A 152 -20.61 12.16 2.08
CA GLY A 152 -20.63 13.44 1.36
C GLY A 152 -22.00 14.13 1.35
N LEU A 153 -23.11 13.36 1.42
CA LEU A 153 -24.46 13.90 1.48
C LEU A 153 -24.90 14.31 2.90
N VAL A 154 -24.50 13.53 3.89
CA VAL A 154 -25.03 13.65 5.28
C VAL A 154 -24.06 14.35 6.22
N GLY A 155 -22.75 14.38 5.91
CA GLY A 155 -21.72 14.98 6.75
C GLY A 155 -21.39 14.20 8.04
N ASN A 156 -22.04 13.04 8.26
CA ASN A 156 -21.82 12.18 9.44
C ASN A 156 -21.59 10.73 9.02
N PHE A 157 -20.43 10.17 9.38
CA PHE A 157 -20.04 8.82 8.96
C PHE A 157 -20.92 7.72 9.55
N GLY A 158 -21.36 7.87 10.81
CA GLY A 158 -22.26 6.93 11.46
C GLY A 158 -23.62 6.85 10.77
N VAL A 159 -24.19 7.99 10.42
CA VAL A 159 -25.45 8.07 9.66
C VAL A 159 -25.28 7.47 8.26
N ALA A 160 -24.17 7.74 7.59
CA ALA A 160 -23.86 7.16 6.27
C ALA A 160 -23.82 5.62 6.31
N ILE A 161 -23.24 5.03 7.35
CA ILE A 161 -23.22 3.57 7.54
C ILE A 161 -24.62 3.01 7.76
N ILE A 162 -25.48 3.70 8.54
CA ILE A 162 -26.86 3.28 8.77
C ILE A 162 -27.64 3.27 7.46
N PHE A 163 -27.57 4.35 6.66
CA PHE A 163 -28.22 4.43 5.35
C PHE A 163 -27.72 3.35 4.40
N PHE A 164 -26.42 3.15 4.33
CA PHE A 164 -25.84 2.10 3.50
C PHE A 164 -26.34 0.70 3.91
N THR A 165 -26.36 0.43 5.22
CA THR A 165 -26.86 -0.85 5.74
C THR A 165 -28.34 -1.07 5.43
N PHE A 166 -29.14 -0.04 5.55
CA PHE A 166 -30.56 -0.10 5.20
C PHE A 166 -30.77 -0.39 3.71
N LEU A 167 -30.03 0.31 2.83
CA LEU A 167 -30.07 0.08 1.40
C LEU A 167 -29.66 -1.35 1.04
N MET A 168 -28.58 -1.85 1.63
CA MET A 168 -28.11 -3.22 1.41
C MET A 168 -29.14 -4.26 1.86
N ARG A 169 -29.84 -4.03 2.98
CA ARG A 169 -30.93 -4.89 3.43
C ARG A 169 -32.10 -4.90 2.47
N LEU A 170 -32.47 -3.75 1.90
CA LEU A 170 -33.53 -3.67 0.89
C LEU A 170 -33.18 -4.46 -0.38
N ILE A 171 -31.94 -4.34 -0.84
CA ILE A 171 -31.46 -5.06 -2.04
C ILE A 171 -31.42 -6.57 -1.79
N LEU A 172 -31.00 -7.01 -0.61
CA LEU A 172 -30.88 -8.42 -0.26
C LEU A 172 -32.21 -9.05 0.24
N PHE A 173 -33.22 -8.23 0.53
CA PHE A 173 -34.49 -8.70 1.06
C PHE A 173 -35.19 -9.76 0.16
N PRO A 174 -35.32 -9.59 -1.16
CA PRO A 174 -35.96 -10.59 -2.02
C PRO A 174 -35.22 -11.92 -2.01
N LEU A 175 -33.86 -11.89 -1.92
CA LEU A 175 -33.03 -13.09 -1.83
C LEU A 175 -33.23 -13.83 -0.49
N ALA A 176 -33.29 -13.09 0.60
CA ALA A 176 -33.52 -13.63 1.94
C ALA A 176 -34.96 -14.23 1.99
N HIS A 177 -35.95 -13.53 1.48
CA HIS A 177 -37.34 -13.99 1.47
C HIS A 177 -37.53 -15.31 0.69
N THR A 178 -36.88 -15.43 -0.48
CA THR A 178 -36.94 -16.67 -1.28
C THR A 178 -36.26 -17.83 -0.59
N SER A 179 -35.15 -17.57 0.10
CA SER A 179 -34.44 -18.59 0.90
C SER A 179 -35.28 -19.11 2.06
N PHE A 180 -35.91 -18.22 2.83
CA PHE A 180 -36.82 -18.63 3.93
C PHE A 180 -38.00 -19.39 3.44
N LYS A 181 -38.61 -19.00 2.30
CA LYS A 181 -39.76 -19.72 1.70
C LYS A 181 -39.38 -21.12 1.23
N SER A 182 -38.16 -21.31 0.75
CA SER A 182 -37.61 -22.60 0.32
C SER A 182 -37.40 -23.55 1.50
N MET A 183 -36.98 -23.04 2.66
CA MET A 183 -36.78 -23.85 3.88
C MET A 183 -38.11 -24.22 4.59
N ALA A 184 -39.19 -23.47 4.34
CA ALA A 184 -40.50 -23.70 4.96
C ALA A 184 -41.39 -24.69 4.17
N LYS A 185 -40.91 -25.26 3.08
CA LYS A 185 -41.52 -26.34 2.31
C LYS A 185 -40.88 -27.67 2.66
#